data_0355dbf19a381fcfec3db1146d3919ed
#
_entry.id   0355dbf19a381fcfec3db1146d3919ed
#
_cell.length_a   1.000
_cell.length_b   1.000
_cell.length_c   1.000
_cell.angle_alpha   90.00
_cell.angle_beta   90.00
_cell.angle_gamma   90.00
#
_symmetry.space_group_name_H-M   'P 1'
#
loop_
_entity.id
_entity.type
_entity.pdbx_description
1 polymer ?
#
loop_
_entity_poly.entity_id
_entity_poly.type
_entity_poly.pdbx_seq_one_letter_code
_entity_poly.pdbx_strand_id
1 'polypeptide(L)'
;MVFCGRTPRVAKKVGVDLEELRWAFEDQQGECSWVLDTETGLVLRLSEEEEDELPLSIEEIEEDSTGRFLAIEPEDPQEGYGDMQAFIGTVAESRFRELLEVAIAGKGAFSRFKDVLARVPDERERWFVFQQERVFARIRDWLAANGIESPQG
;
A
#
# COMPACT_ATOMS: atom_id res chain seq x y z
N MET A 1 -17.99 28.91 -15.61
CA MET A 1 -17.51 28.47 -15.59
C MET A 1 -16.97 28.02 -15.09
N VAL A 2 -17.25 28.11 -14.98
CA VAL A 2 -16.57 27.63 -14.71
C VAL A 2 -16.13 26.98 -14.32
N PHE A 3 -16.12 26.76 -14.37
CA PHE A 3 -15.56 26.02 -14.17
C PHE A 3 -14.81 25.71 -14.27
N CYS A 4 -14.71 26.20 -14.46
CA CYS A 4 -13.98 25.93 -14.80
C CYS A 4 -13.08 25.31 -14.56
N GLY A 5 -12.63 25.21 -14.63
CA GLY A 5 -11.64 24.55 -14.49
C GLY A 5 -11.64 23.51 -13.57
N ARG A 6 -12.29 23.07 -13.23
CA ARG A 6 -12.35 22.15 -12.55
C ARG A 6 -12.92 21.21 -12.96
N THR A 7 -13.26 21.14 -13.55
CA THR A 7 -13.67 20.22 -13.96
C THR A 7 -13.20 19.56 -14.43
N PRO A 8 -12.87 19.49 -14.87
CA PRO A 8 -12.71 18.25 -15.11
C PRO A 8 -11.55 17.74 -14.69
N ARG A 9 -11.51 17.41 -13.72
CA ARG A 9 -10.57 16.71 -13.39
C ARG A 9 -10.84 15.40 -13.86
N VAL A 10 -10.60 15.11 -15.02
CA VAL A 10 -10.57 13.78 -15.56
C VAL A 10 -9.43 13.05 -14.88
N ALA A 11 -9.73 11.93 -14.27
CA ALA A 11 -8.70 11.13 -13.64
C ALA A 11 -7.68 10.70 -14.69
N LYS A 12 -6.42 10.81 -14.33
CA LYS A 12 -5.34 10.45 -15.22
C LYS A 12 -5.26 8.94 -15.33
N LYS A 13 -5.28 8.45 -16.55
CA LYS A 13 -5.15 7.02 -16.79
C LYS A 13 -3.71 6.66 -17.06
N VAL A 14 -3.07 6.08 -16.06
CA VAL A 14 -1.68 5.67 -16.16
C VAL A 14 -1.60 4.21 -15.79
N GLY A 15 -0.76 3.46 -16.49
CA GLY A 15 -0.60 2.04 -16.21
C GLY A 15 0.21 1.82 -14.95
N VAL A 16 -0.45 1.96 -13.80
CA VAL A 16 0.21 1.81 -12.51
C VAL A 16 0.19 0.35 -12.08
N ASP A 17 1.33 -0.15 -11.62
CA ASP A 17 1.44 -1.50 -11.10
C ASP A 17 1.06 -1.50 -9.62
N LEU A 18 -0.10 -2.07 -9.31
CA LEU A 18 -0.60 -2.07 -7.93
C LEU A 18 0.28 -2.90 -7.00
N GLU A 19 0.93 -3.95 -7.53
CA GLU A 19 1.83 -4.76 -6.71
C GLU A 19 3.06 -3.98 -6.29
N GLU A 20 3.61 -3.19 -7.20
CA GLU A 20 4.76 -2.37 -6.85
C GLU A 20 4.38 -1.27 -5.87
N LEU A 21 3.18 -0.71 -6.03
CA LEU A 21 2.69 0.27 -5.05
C LEU A 21 2.51 -0.38 -3.69
N ARG A 22 2.05 -1.63 -3.67
CA ARG A 22 1.89 -2.34 -2.41
C ARG A 22 3.24 -2.48 -1.70
N TRP A 23 4.27 -2.83 -2.45
CA TRP A 23 5.61 -2.94 -1.86
C TRP A 23 6.05 -1.61 -1.25
N ALA A 24 5.83 -0.52 -1.96
CA ALA A 24 6.22 0.80 -1.45
C ALA A 24 5.42 1.15 -0.19
N PHE A 25 4.12 0.84 -0.19
CA PHE A 25 3.28 1.11 0.97
C PHE A 25 3.69 0.28 2.19
N GLU A 26 4.19 -0.92 1.95
CA GLU A 26 4.55 -1.83 3.04
C GLU A 26 5.99 -1.71 3.49
N ASP A 27 6.81 -0.90 2.80
CA ASP A 27 8.21 -0.74 3.18
C ASP A 27 8.30 0.09 4.44
N GLN A 28 8.54 -0.59 5.56
CA GLN A 28 8.58 0.04 6.86
C GLN A 28 9.98 0.42 7.30
N GLN A 29 11.00 0.10 6.50
CA GLN A 29 12.38 0.32 6.91
C GLN A 29 12.82 1.77 6.80
N GLY A 30 12.21 2.52 5.88
CA GLY A 30 12.48 3.94 5.78
C GLY A 30 13.86 4.32 5.30
N GLU A 31 14.60 3.39 4.75
CA GLU A 31 15.95 3.69 4.24
C GLU A 31 15.93 4.44 2.93
N CYS A 32 14.87 4.26 2.15
CA CYS A 32 14.74 4.92 0.87
C CYS A 32 13.34 5.50 0.75
N SER A 33 13.25 6.57 -0.03
CA SER A 33 11.95 7.15 -0.34
C SER A 33 11.41 6.49 -1.59
N TRP A 34 10.10 6.50 -1.72
CA TRP A 34 9.41 5.97 -2.89
C TRP A 34 8.55 7.05 -3.50
N VAL A 35 8.47 7.08 -4.82
CA VAL A 35 7.59 8.02 -5.52
C VAL A 35 6.88 7.31 -6.65
N LEU A 36 5.73 7.85 -7.03
CA LEU A 36 5.01 7.39 -8.22
C LEU A 36 5.21 8.42 -9.31
N ASP A 37 5.74 7.98 -10.45
CA ASP A 37 5.86 8.84 -11.63
C ASP A 37 4.51 8.84 -12.34
N THR A 38 3.79 9.94 -12.25
CA THR A 38 2.43 10.00 -12.80
C THR A 38 2.40 10.07 -14.31
N GLU A 39 3.53 10.30 -14.96
CA GLU A 39 3.58 10.30 -16.42
C GLU A 39 3.74 8.91 -17.00
N THR A 40 4.49 8.06 -16.31
CA THR A 40 4.78 6.71 -16.81
C THR A 40 4.04 5.62 -16.04
N GLY A 41 3.58 5.92 -14.84
CA GLY A 41 2.96 4.93 -13.97
C GLY A 41 3.97 4.09 -13.21
N LEU A 42 5.25 4.39 -13.33
CA LEU A 42 6.28 3.60 -12.65
C LEU A 42 6.41 4.00 -11.20
N VAL A 43 6.63 2.99 -10.36
CA VAL A 43 6.93 3.21 -8.96
C VAL A 43 8.44 3.22 -8.83
N LEU A 44 8.99 4.33 -8.31
CA LEU A 44 10.42 4.54 -8.26
C LEU A 44 10.93 4.54 -6.83
N ARG A 45 12.01 3.81 -6.61
CA ARG A 45 12.68 3.82 -5.33
C ARG A 45 13.86 4.77 -5.43
N LEU A 46 13.90 5.75 -4.55
CA LEU A 46 14.96 6.77 -4.62
C LEU A 46 16.18 6.30 -3.83
N SER A 47 16.99 5.51 -4.49
CA SER A 47 18.21 4.97 -3.92
C SER A 47 19.39 5.46 -4.76
N GLU A 48 20.43 5.95 -4.09
CA GLU A 48 21.61 6.43 -4.80
C GLU A 48 22.26 5.33 -5.64
N GLU A 49 22.14 4.10 -5.18
CA GLU A 49 22.71 2.97 -5.92
C GLU A 49 21.99 2.71 -7.23
N GLU A 50 20.75 3.14 -7.33
CA GLU A 50 19.93 2.91 -8.51
C GLU A 50 19.59 4.21 -9.24
N GLU A 51 20.25 5.29 -8.89
CA GLU A 51 19.93 6.60 -9.45
C GLU A 51 20.04 6.64 -10.97
N ASP A 52 20.98 5.89 -11.52
CA ASP A 52 21.16 5.87 -12.97
C ASP A 52 19.95 5.29 -13.71
N GLU A 53 19.12 4.52 -13.02
CA GLU A 53 17.94 3.92 -13.64
C GLU A 53 16.71 4.82 -13.54
N LEU A 54 16.84 5.94 -12.86
CA LEU A 54 15.73 6.87 -12.71
C LEU A 54 15.66 7.83 -13.90
N PRO A 55 14.47 8.34 -14.21
CA PRO A 55 14.33 9.30 -15.34
C PRO A 55 15.02 10.63 -15.07
N LEU A 56 15.16 11.00 -13.82
CA LEU A 56 15.83 12.23 -13.40
C LEU A 56 16.67 11.91 -12.18
N SER A 57 17.55 12.83 -11.78
CA SER A 57 18.30 12.62 -10.56
C SER A 57 17.36 12.66 -9.35
N ILE A 58 17.81 12.07 -8.25
CA ILE A 58 17.00 12.06 -7.03
C ILE A 58 16.68 13.49 -6.60
N GLU A 59 17.67 14.39 -6.69
CA GLU A 59 17.45 15.76 -6.31
C GLU A 59 16.37 16.42 -7.16
N GLU A 60 16.40 16.17 -8.47
CA GLU A 60 15.40 16.74 -9.37
C GLU A 60 14.01 16.20 -9.07
N ILE A 61 13.94 14.92 -8.73
CA ILE A 61 12.64 14.30 -8.40
C ILE A 61 12.09 14.90 -7.11
N GLU A 62 12.95 15.06 -6.11
CA GLU A 62 12.51 15.60 -4.81
C GLU A 62 12.10 17.07 -4.89
N GLU A 63 12.69 17.81 -5.84
CA GLU A 63 12.37 19.23 -5.99
C GLU A 63 11.25 19.48 -6.99
N ASP A 64 10.71 18.42 -7.59
CA ASP A 64 9.66 18.58 -8.60
C ASP A 64 8.45 19.29 -8.03
N SER A 65 8.02 20.33 -8.71
CA SER A 65 6.84 21.10 -8.30
C SER A 65 5.70 20.98 -9.30
N THR A 66 5.88 20.13 -10.33
CA THR A 66 4.86 19.99 -11.38
C THR A 66 3.75 19.01 -11.03
N GLY A 67 3.96 18.21 -9.98
CA GLY A 67 3.01 17.16 -9.62
C GLY A 67 3.25 15.85 -10.34
N ARG A 68 4.34 15.76 -11.10
CA ARG A 68 4.66 14.53 -11.79
C ARG A 68 5.00 13.39 -10.83
N PHE A 69 5.78 13.69 -9.80
CA PHE A 69 6.22 12.68 -8.85
C PHE A 69 5.45 12.82 -7.54
N LEU A 70 4.73 11.78 -7.16
CA LEU A 70 3.97 11.77 -5.92
C LEU A 70 4.72 10.96 -4.89
N ALA A 71 4.98 11.56 -3.74
CA ALA A 71 5.65 10.83 -2.64
C ALA A 71 4.72 9.74 -2.13
N ILE A 72 5.29 8.55 -1.96
CA ILE A 72 4.55 7.41 -1.41
C ILE A 72 5.06 7.21 0.00
N GLU A 73 4.18 7.37 0.98
CA GLU A 73 4.57 7.17 2.37
C GLU A 73 4.15 5.79 2.83
N PRO A 74 5.00 5.12 3.63
CA PRO A 74 4.63 3.80 4.14
C PRO A 74 3.36 3.87 4.95
N GLU A 75 2.61 2.79 4.95
CA GLU A 75 1.39 2.74 5.73
C GLU A 75 1.69 2.81 7.22
N ASP A 76 0.77 3.43 7.97
CA ASP A 76 0.83 3.42 9.41
C ASP A 76 0.70 1.95 9.87
N PRO A 77 1.56 1.49 10.78
CA PRO A 77 1.41 0.13 11.31
C PRO A 77 0.04 -0.16 11.89
N GLN A 78 -0.69 0.88 12.31
CA GLN A 78 -2.06 0.70 12.81
C GLN A 78 -3.00 0.15 11.74
N GLU A 79 -2.73 0.46 10.46
CA GLU A 79 -3.55 -0.08 9.37
C GLU A 79 -3.40 -1.60 9.31
N GLY A 80 -2.18 -2.10 9.43
CA GLY A 80 -1.94 -3.54 9.43
C GLY A 80 -2.57 -4.22 10.63
N TYR A 81 -2.50 -3.57 11.78
CA TYR A 81 -3.11 -4.11 12.99
C TYR A 81 -4.63 -4.18 12.82
N GLY A 82 -5.22 -3.13 12.25
CA GLY A 82 -6.64 -3.13 11.95
C GLY A 82 -7.06 -4.23 11.00
N ASP A 83 -6.19 -4.54 10.04
CA ASP A 83 -6.45 -5.64 9.11
C ASP A 83 -6.51 -6.97 9.85
N MET A 84 -5.60 -7.18 10.80
CA MET A 84 -5.62 -8.41 11.59
C MET A 84 -6.90 -8.50 12.42
N GLN A 85 -7.29 -7.41 13.05
CA GLN A 85 -8.50 -7.38 13.84
C GLN A 85 -9.74 -7.70 12.99
N ALA A 86 -9.80 -7.09 11.81
CA ALA A 86 -10.93 -7.31 10.91
C ALA A 86 -10.98 -8.76 10.42
N PHE A 87 -9.82 -9.32 10.12
CA PHE A 87 -9.75 -10.71 9.68
C PHE A 87 -10.23 -11.66 10.78
N ILE A 88 -9.78 -11.42 12.01
CA ILE A 88 -10.18 -12.26 13.15
C ILE A 88 -11.68 -12.30 13.28
N GLY A 89 -12.35 -11.16 13.02
CA GLY A 89 -13.79 -11.10 13.06
C GLY A 89 -14.49 -11.99 12.04
N THR A 90 -13.77 -12.43 11.01
CA THR A 90 -14.34 -13.29 9.97
C THR A 90 -14.09 -14.77 10.23
N VAL A 91 -13.31 -15.10 11.28
CA VAL A 91 -12.98 -16.50 11.58
C VAL A 91 -14.17 -17.16 12.24
N ALA A 92 -14.65 -18.23 11.62
CA ALA A 92 -15.86 -18.90 12.08
C ALA A 92 -15.62 -19.79 13.29
N GLU A 93 -14.47 -20.47 13.33
CA GLU A 93 -14.18 -21.42 14.39
C GLU A 93 -13.73 -20.63 15.63
N SER A 94 -14.51 -20.72 16.70
CA SER A 94 -14.32 -19.84 17.86
C SER A 94 -12.99 -20.06 18.58
N ARG A 95 -12.50 -21.28 18.63
CA ARG A 95 -11.24 -21.56 19.31
C ARG A 95 -10.08 -20.94 18.58
N PHE A 96 -10.07 -21.07 17.26
CA PHE A 96 -9.01 -20.48 16.46
C PHE A 96 -9.07 -18.96 16.53
N ARG A 97 -10.30 -18.41 16.52
CA ARG A 97 -10.47 -16.97 16.65
C ARG A 97 -9.88 -16.47 17.96
N GLU A 98 -10.13 -17.20 19.06
CA GLU A 98 -9.58 -16.80 20.36
C GLU A 98 -8.06 -16.83 20.35
N LEU A 99 -7.47 -17.84 19.71
CA LEU A 99 -6.03 -17.93 19.63
C LEU A 99 -5.44 -16.73 18.90
N LEU A 100 -6.10 -16.30 17.85
CA LEU A 100 -5.64 -15.13 17.10
C LEU A 100 -5.81 -13.86 17.92
N GLU A 101 -6.91 -13.74 18.65
CA GLU A 101 -7.14 -12.56 19.49
C GLU A 101 -6.06 -12.43 20.55
N VAL A 102 -5.66 -13.53 21.14
CA VAL A 102 -4.58 -13.52 22.12
C VAL A 102 -3.26 -13.18 21.46
N ALA A 103 -3.05 -13.72 20.26
CA ALA A 103 -1.78 -13.53 19.56
C ALA A 103 -1.49 -12.07 19.25
N ILE A 104 -2.52 -11.27 18.97
CA ILE A 104 -2.30 -9.87 18.59
C ILE A 104 -2.30 -8.91 19.77
N ALA A 105 -2.41 -9.42 20.98
CA ALA A 105 -2.37 -8.57 22.16
C ALA A 105 -0.91 -8.20 22.49
N GLY A 106 -0.61 -6.91 22.49
CA GLY A 106 0.70 -6.44 22.92
C GLY A 106 1.80 -6.56 21.87
N LYS A 107 3.03 -6.41 22.32
CA LYS A 107 4.18 -6.44 21.44
C LYS A 107 4.36 -7.78 20.75
N GLY A 108 4.86 -7.72 19.52
CA GLY A 108 5.10 -8.94 18.77
C GLY A 108 3.85 -9.50 18.11
N ALA A 109 2.79 -8.68 18.00
CA ALA A 109 1.52 -9.12 17.47
C ALA A 109 1.63 -9.71 16.07
N PHE A 110 2.35 -9.04 15.19
CA PHE A 110 2.45 -9.51 13.80
C PHE A 110 3.11 -10.88 13.71
N SER A 111 4.18 -11.06 14.47
CA SER A 111 4.90 -12.33 14.45
C SER A 111 4.05 -13.46 15.00
N ARG A 112 3.40 -13.22 16.15
CA ARG A 112 2.55 -14.25 16.76
C ARG A 112 1.35 -14.59 15.89
N PHE A 113 0.77 -13.58 15.25
CA PHE A 113 -0.37 -13.77 14.36
C PHE A 113 0.02 -14.74 13.23
N LYS A 114 1.18 -14.48 12.60
CA LYS A 114 1.66 -15.34 11.53
C LYS A 114 1.96 -16.76 12.02
N ASP A 115 2.50 -16.87 13.22
CA ASP A 115 2.80 -18.18 13.79
C ASP A 115 1.54 -19.01 14.00
N VAL A 116 0.49 -18.37 14.50
CA VAL A 116 -0.77 -19.08 14.71
C VAL A 116 -1.41 -19.46 13.38
N LEU A 117 -1.38 -18.54 12.39
CA LEU A 117 -1.93 -18.83 11.08
C LEU A 117 -1.20 -20.01 10.42
N ALA A 118 0.11 -20.14 10.65
CA ALA A 118 0.86 -21.21 10.04
C ALA A 118 0.36 -22.58 10.44
N ARG A 119 -0.38 -22.69 11.53
CA ARG A 119 -0.94 -23.95 11.98
C ARG A 119 -2.16 -24.38 11.20
N VAL A 120 -2.80 -23.44 10.49
CA VAL A 120 -4.00 -23.73 9.71
C VAL A 120 -3.81 -23.14 8.32
N PRO A 121 -3.20 -23.93 7.39
CA PRO A 121 -2.86 -23.41 6.06
C PRO A 121 -4.01 -22.78 5.28
N ASP A 122 -5.23 -23.30 5.41
CA ASP A 122 -6.37 -22.73 4.71
C ASP A 122 -6.67 -21.32 5.20
N GLU A 123 -6.57 -21.10 6.50
CA GLU A 123 -6.80 -19.78 7.07
C GLU A 123 -5.65 -18.83 6.72
N ARG A 124 -4.44 -19.37 6.63
CA ARG A 124 -3.29 -18.57 6.23
C ARG A 124 -3.46 -18.05 4.80
N GLU A 125 -3.94 -18.90 3.90
CA GLU A 125 -4.21 -18.49 2.52
C GLU A 125 -5.32 -17.46 2.49
N ARG A 126 -6.36 -17.65 3.27
CA ARG A 126 -7.47 -16.71 3.33
C ARG A 126 -6.99 -15.35 3.85
N TRP A 127 -6.07 -15.35 4.81
CA TRP A 127 -5.49 -14.11 5.32
C TRP A 127 -4.74 -13.34 4.23
N PHE A 128 -3.93 -14.05 3.43
CA PHE A 128 -3.18 -13.38 2.38
C PHE A 128 -4.11 -12.66 1.39
N VAL A 129 -5.19 -13.33 1.00
CA VAL A 129 -6.15 -12.72 0.08
C VAL A 129 -6.85 -11.54 0.75
N PHE A 130 -7.27 -11.73 1.99
CA PHE A 130 -7.96 -10.68 2.75
C PHE A 130 -7.09 -9.44 2.90
N GLN A 131 -5.83 -9.63 3.30
CA GLN A 131 -4.92 -8.53 3.49
C GLN A 131 -4.65 -7.80 2.18
N GLN A 132 -4.42 -8.57 1.13
CA GLN A 132 -4.13 -7.98 -0.17
C GLN A 132 -5.28 -7.11 -0.66
N GLU A 133 -6.49 -7.58 -0.48
CA GLU A 133 -7.66 -6.80 -0.88
C GLU A 133 -7.77 -5.49 -0.11
N ARG A 134 -7.48 -5.53 1.17
CA ARG A 134 -7.56 -4.32 1.98
C ARG A 134 -6.47 -3.32 1.61
N VAL A 135 -5.25 -3.81 1.38
CA VAL A 135 -4.15 -2.95 0.97
C VAL A 135 -4.45 -2.33 -0.38
N PHE A 136 -4.93 -3.13 -1.33
CA PHE A 136 -5.25 -2.61 -2.66
C PHE A 136 -6.38 -1.58 -2.60
N ALA A 137 -7.36 -1.77 -1.72
CA ALA A 137 -8.43 -0.79 -1.56
C ALA A 137 -7.86 0.55 -1.09
N ARG A 138 -6.94 0.51 -0.14
CA ARG A 138 -6.31 1.74 0.35
C ARG A 138 -5.45 2.40 -0.73
N ILE A 139 -4.77 1.58 -1.53
CA ILE A 139 -3.97 2.10 -2.65
C ILE A 139 -4.86 2.79 -3.67
N ARG A 140 -5.99 2.15 -4.02
CA ARG A 140 -6.91 2.75 -4.98
C ARG A 140 -7.49 4.06 -4.46
N ASP A 141 -7.77 4.12 -3.15
CA ASP A 141 -8.24 5.37 -2.55
C ASP A 141 -7.18 6.45 -2.63
N TRP A 142 -5.92 6.08 -2.39
CA TRP A 142 -4.82 7.03 -2.48
C TRP A 142 -4.66 7.55 -3.91
N LEU A 143 -4.74 6.66 -4.88
CA LEU A 143 -4.65 7.06 -6.28
C LEU A 143 -5.79 8.01 -6.64
N ALA A 144 -7.02 7.66 -6.24
CA ALA A 144 -8.17 8.51 -6.53
C ALA A 144 -8.03 9.87 -5.87
N ALA A 145 -7.51 9.92 -4.64
CA ALA A 145 -7.31 11.18 -3.95
C ALA A 145 -6.29 12.07 -4.66
N ASN A 146 -5.42 11.46 -5.46
CA ASN A 146 -4.43 12.19 -6.24
C ASN A 146 -4.81 12.34 -7.71
N GLY A 147 -6.06 12.04 -8.05
CA GLY A 147 -6.57 12.23 -9.39
C GLY A 147 -6.10 11.21 -10.40
N ILE A 148 -5.73 10.02 -9.93
CA ILE A 148 -5.24 8.97 -10.80
C ILE A 148 -6.23 7.81 -10.80
N GLU A 149 -6.60 7.36 -12.00
CA GLU A 149 -7.52 6.24 -12.12
C GLU A 149 -6.76 4.92 -11.97
N SER A 150 -7.28 4.06 -11.12
CA SER A 150 -6.69 2.75 -10.91
C SER A 150 -6.87 1.87 -12.14
N PRO A 151 -5.85 1.09 -12.54
CA PRO A 151 -5.97 0.21 -13.69
C PRO A 151 -6.97 -0.91 -13.48
N GLN A 152 -7.29 -1.18 -12.24
CA GLN A 152 -8.24 -2.24 -11.93
C GLN A 152 -9.66 -1.72 -11.73
N GLY A 153 -9.91 -0.51 -12.06
CA GLY A 153 -11.23 0.07 -12.03
C GLY A 153 -12.04 -0.16 -10.81
#